data_78009d477eb5beaf537aaccb692403f1
#
_entry.id   78009d477eb5beaf537aaccb692403f1
#
_cell.length_a   1.000
_cell.length_b   1.000
_cell.length_c   1.000
_cell.angle_alpha   90.00
_cell.angle_beta   90.00
_cell.angle_gamma   90.00
#
_symmetry.space_group_name_H-M   'P 1'
#
loop_
_entity.id
_entity.type
_entity.pdbx_description
1 polymer ?
#
loop_
_entity_poly.entity_id
_entity_poly.type
_entity_poly.pdbx_seq_one_letter_code
_entity_poly.pdbx_strand_id
1 'polypeptide(L)'
;ACEKELKETVYSFFEEIEKEFEIVEDGMQITVNEVSEDGYAFSAESAEDIAEILFLLPNGVFSMNKHFTDTPECSSNVGNVEFDRDSGILTYNFSVRSSKESVADFLLEKARRIAKLKGLDIAMGDRLPAWDYEPDSALKDLVEEEYVRIYGKEPRFKVAPASNECSLFKGGISGLDVISMGPIIYDEHTVNEYMEITSVNELWKFLTDILEKTISLPARGK
;
A
#
# COMPACT_ATOMS: atom_id res chain seq x y z
N ALA A 1 -17.57 -0.66 -31.60
CA ALA A 1 -17.01 -1.97 -31.87
C ALA A 1 -18.14 -3.00 -31.91
N CYS A 2 -18.04 -4.01 -32.82
CA CYS A 2 -18.96 -5.14 -32.84
C CYS A 2 -18.68 -6.01 -31.60
N GLU A 3 -19.68 -6.59 -30.96
CA GLU A 3 -19.54 -7.49 -29.79
C GLU A 3 -18.44 -8.56 -30.00
N LYS A 4 -18.41 -9.13 -31.19
CA LYS A 4 -17.41 -10.12 -31.56
C LYS A 4 -15.98 -9.54 -31.52
N GLU A 5 -15.78 -8.34 -32.04
CA GLU A 5 -14.49 -7.66 -32.05
C GLU A 5 -14.04 -7.31 -30.63
N LEU A 6 -14.96 -6.89 -29.75
CA LEU A 6 -14.68 -6.65 -28.34
C LEU A 6 -14.21 -7.93 -27.63
N LYS A 7 -14.95 -9.03 -27.78
CA LYS A 7 -14.59 -10.32 -27.19
C LYS A 7 -13.23 -10.80 -27.68
N GLU A 8 -12.98 -10.74 -29.00
CA GLU A 8 -11.70 -11.13 -29.59
C GLU A 8 -10.54 -10.30 -29.02
N THR A 9 -10.70 -8.97 -28.91
CA THR A 9 -9.69 -8.08 -28.35
C THR A 9 -9.41 -8.40 -26.88
N VAL A 10 -10.44 -8.58 -26.05
CA VAL A 10 -10.29 -8.87 -24.63
C VAL A 10 -9.60 -10.21 -24.40
N TYR A 11 -10.02 -11.26 -25.13
CA TYR A 11 -9.40 -12.59 -24.97
C TYR A 11 -7.97 -12.63 -25.49
N SER A 12 -7.66 -11.97 -26.61
CA SER A 12 -6.29 -11.89 -27.13
C SER A 12 -5.35 -11.19 -26.14
N PHE A 13 -5.81 -10.08 -25.54
CA PHE A 13 -5.03 -9.36 -24.54
C PHE A 13 -4.85 -10.19 -23.26
N PHE A 14 -5.89 -10.94 -22.86
CA PHE A 14 -5.81 -11.81 -21.69
C PHE A 14 -4.80 -12.95 -21.88
N GLU A 15 -4.75 -13.58 -23.06
CA GLU A 15 -3.76 -14.62 -23.37
C GLU A 15 -2.31 -14.13 -23.25
N GLU A 16 -2.04 -12.86 -23.54
CA GLU A 16 -0.72 -12.26 -23.35
C GLU A 16 -0.41 -12.10 -21.86
N ILE A 17 -1.36 -11.56 -21.08
CA ILE A 17 -1.22 -11.39 -19.62
C ILE A 17 -1.09 -12.76 -18.92
N GLU A 18 -1.91 -13.73 -19.27
CA GLU A 18 -1.85 -15.07 -18.67
C GLU A 18 -0.47 -15.70 -18.82
N LYS A 19 0.15 -15.59 -20.01
CA LYS A 19 1.52 -16.07 -20.24
C LYS A 19 2.56 -15.33 -19.44
N GLU A 20 2.41 -14.01 -19.29
CA GLU A 20 3.35 -13.19 -18.54
C GLU A 20 3.32 -13.50 -17.03
N PHE A 21 2.16 -13.80 -16.50
CA PHE A 21 1.93 -14.05 -15.07
C PHE A 21 1.79 -15.54 -14.70
N GLU A 22 1.95 -16.48 -15.62
CA GLU A 22 1.76 -17.92 -15.43
C GLU A 22 2.46 -18.49 -14.18
N ILE A 23 3.63 -17.97 -13.82
CA ILE A 23 4.42 -18.47 -12.68
C ILE A 23 3.91 -17.93 -11.34
N VAL A 24 3.29 -16.76 -11.31
CA VAL A 24 2.88 -16.07 -10.08
C VAL A 24 1.37 -16.08 -9.85
N GLU A 25 0.58 -16.27 -10.92
CA GLU A 25 -0.89 -16.21 -10.92
C GLU A 25 -1.49 -17.28 -11.84
N ASP A 26 -1.34 -18.54 -11.46
CA ASP A 26 -1.76 -19.72 -12.25
C ASP A 26 -3.28 -19.92 -12.36
N GLY A 27 -4.05 -19.14 -11.62
CA GLY A 27 -5.52 -19.26 -11.55
C GLY A 27 -6.30 -18.11 -12.21
N MET A 28 -5.65 -17.21 -12.96
CA MET A 28 -6.35 -16.11 -13.61
C MET A 28 -7.39 -16.58 -14.61
N GLN A 29 -8.58 -15.96 -14.59
CA GLN A 29 -9.66 -16.22 -15.52
C GLN A 29 -10.31 -14.91 -15.93
N ILE A 30 -10.72 -14.82 -17.21
CA ILE A 30 -11.54 -13.73 -17.71
C ILE A 30 -12.79 -14.27 -18.37
N THR A 31 -13.92 -13.63 -18.09
CA THR A 31 -15.19 -13.95 -18.77
C THR A 31 -15.82 -12.66 -19.28
N VAL A 32 -16.29 -12.69 -20.52
CA VAL A 32 -17.04 -11.59 -21.13
C VAL A 32 -18.47 -12.08 -21.38
N ASN A 33 -19.40 -11.57 -20.57
CA ASN A 33 -20.80 -11.92 -20.62
C ASN A 33 -21.63 -10.80 -21.24
N GLU A 34 -22.62 -11.18 -22.05
CA GLU A 34 -23.65 -10.26 -22.49
C GLU A 34 -24.69 -10.08 -21.38
N VAL A 35 -25.04 -8.84 -21.10
CA VAL A 35 -26.08 -8.50 -20.13
C VAL A 35 -27.25 -7.85 -20.88
N SER A 36 -28.46 -8.29 -20.57
CA SER A 36 -29.69 -7.81 -21.21
C SER A 36 -30.32 -6.62 -20.48
N GLU A 37 -29.53 -5.80 -19.82
CA GLU A 37 -30.04 -4.62 -19.16
C GLU A 37 -30.00 -3.40 -20.06
N ASP A 38 -31.06 -2.59 -20.04
CA ASP A 38 -31.06 -1.23 -20.58
C ASP A 38 -30.11 -0.37 -19.74
N GLY A 39 -28.84 -0.35 -20.12
CA GLY A 39 -27.77 0.35 -19.43
C GLY A 39 -27.41 1.66 -20.10
N TYR A 40 -26.93 2.61 -19.31
CA TYR A 40 -26.22 3.76 -19.83
C TYR A 40 -24.79 3.36 -20.18
N ALA A 41 -24.30 3.85 -21.31
CA ALA A 41 -22.90 3.76 -21.68
C ALA A 41 -22.29 5.16 -21.65
N PHE A 42 -21.03 5.25 -21.34
CA PHE A 42 -20.27 6.50 -21.51
C PHE A 42 -20.22 6.85 -23.01
N SER A 43 -20.21 8.18 -23.30
CA SER A 43 -19.88 8.64 -24.65
C SER A 43 -18.47 8.18 -25.03
N ALA A 44 -18.16 8.14 -26.32
CA ALA A 44 -16.80 7.79 -26.77
C ALA A 44 -15.75 8.76 -26.18
N GLU A 45 -16.07 10.05 -26.11
CA GLU A 45 -15.23 11.08 -25.52
C GLU A 45 -15.00 10.83 -24.02
N SER A 46 -16.06 10.56 -23.26
CA SER A 46 -15.93 10.26 -21.82
C SER A 46 -15.15 8.97 -21.58
N ALA A 47 -15.33 7.94 -22.41
CA ALA A 47 -14.61 6.69 -22.29
C ALA A 47 -13.09 6.86 -22.57
N GLU A 48 -12.75 7.72 -23.56
CA GLU A 48 -11.36 8.08 -23.84
C GLU A 48 -10.72 8.85 -22.68
N ASP A 49 -11.42 9.86 -22.13
CA ASP A 49 -10.95 10.60 -20.97
C ASP A 49 -10.76 9.70 -19.73
N ILE A 50 -11.67 8.77 -19.49
CA ILE A 50 -11.57 7.79 -18.39
C ILE A 50 -10.30 6.95 -18.55
N ALA A 51 -10.06 6.40 -19.73
CA ALA A 51 -8.88 5.59 -20.02
C ALA A 51 -7.60 6.40 -19.91
N GLU A 52 -7.57 7.63 -20.43
CA GLU A 52 -6.42 8.52 -20.38
C GLU A 52 -6.05 8.92 -18.94
N ILE A 53 -7.04 9.19 -18.10
CA ILE A 53 -6.82 9.51 -16.68
C ILE A 53 -6.19 8.31 -15.96
N LEU A 54 -6.72 7.09 -16.16
CA LEU A 54 -6.14 5.87 -15.61
C LEU A 54 -4.70 5.65 -16.04
N PHE A 55 -4.38 5.94 -17.29
CA PHE A 55 -3.04 5.81 -17.84
C PHE A 55 -2.07 6.86 -17.30
N LEU A 56 -2.54 8.09 -17.06
CA LEU A 56 -1.72 9.20 -16.58
C LEU A 56 -1.48 9.19 -15.08
N LEU A 57 -2.45 8.68 -14.29
CA LEU A 57 -2.30 8.63 -12.84
C LEU A 57 -1.10 7.75 -12.47
N PRO A 58 -0.23 8.24 -11.57
CA PRO A 58 0.91 7.45 -11.14
C PRO A 58 0.42 6.14 -10.50
N ASN A 59 0.90 5.00 -10.98
CA ASN A 59 0.55 3.70 -10.41
C ASN A 59 1.79 2.80 -10.36
N GLY A 60 1.97 2.07 -9.24
CA GLY A 60 3.09 1.18 -9.03
C GLY A 60 4.16 1.71 -8.07
N VAL A 61 5.34 1.11 -8.11
CA VAL A 61 6.49 1.48 -7.27
C VAL A 61 7.27 2.61 -7.92
N PHE A 62 7.46 3.70 -7.18
CA PHE A 62 8.20 4.89 -7.63
C PHE A 62 9.65 4.88 -7.21
N SER A 63 9.93 4.43 -6.00
CA SER A 63 11.29 4.31 -5.50
C SER A 63 11.42 3.13 -4.56
N MET A 64 12.62 2.53 -4.56
CA MET A 64 13.03 1.48 -3.65
C MET A 64 13.81 2.07 -2.49
N ASN A 65 13.66 1.47 -1.31
CA ASN A 65 14.40 1.88 -0.12
C ASN A 65 15.90 1.59 -0.31
N LYS A 66 16.75 2.53 0.11
CA LYS A 66 18.20 2.39 -0.06
C LYS A 66 18.87 1.51 0.99
N HIS A 67 18.22 1.33 2.14
CA HIS A 67 18.71 0.49 3.23
C HIS A 67 18.14 -0.93 3.18
N PHE A 68 16.97 -1.09 2.56
CA PHE A 68 16.24 -2.35 2.44
C PHE A 68 15.85 -2.55 0.97
N THR A 69 16.74 -3.22 0.23
CA THR A 69 16.69 -3.30 -1.24
C THR A 69 15.44 -3.95 -1.81
N ASP A 70 14.80 -4.84 -1.04
CA ASP A 70 13.59 -5.55 -1.46
C ASP A 70 12.30 -4.85 -1.01
N THR A 71 12.40 -3.61 -0.53
CA THR A 71 11.27 -2.87 0.02
C THR A 71 11.04 -1.58 -0.76
N PRO A 72 9.82 -1.32 -1.24
CA PRO A 72 9.46 -0.03 -1.80
C PRO A 72 9.60 1.09 -0.76
N GLU A 73 10.17 2.22 -1.13
CA GLU A 73 10.14 3.45 -0.34
C GLU A 73 8.88 4.26 -0.61
N CYS A 74 8.45 4.27 -1.87
CA CYS A 74 7.23 4.95 -2.27
C CYS A 74 6.50 4.17 -3.36
N SER A 75 5.19 4.06 -3.21
CA SER A 75 4.29 3.47 -4.20
C SER A 75 2.98 4.24 -4.24
N SER A 76 2.25 4.10 -5.33
CA SER A 76 0.90 4.60 -5.45
C SER A 76 0.00 3.58 -6.15
N ASN A 77 -1.29 3.68 -5.90
CA ASN A 77 -2.27 2.76 -6.46
C ASN A 77 -3.58 3.50 -6.75
N VAL A 78 -4.15 3.23 -7.93
CA VAL A 78 -5.55 3.49 -8.23
C VAL A 78 -6.33 2.28 -7.74
N GLY A 79 -6.87 2.37 -6.53
CA GLY A 79 -7.46 1.23 -5.83
C GLY A 79 -8.79 0.78 -6.43
N ASN A 80 -9.63 1.74 -6.80
CA ASN A 80 -10.89 1.49 -7.51
C ASN A 80 -11.35 2.70 -8.32
N VAL A 81 -12.28 2.46 -9.23
CA VAL A 81 -13.00 3.48 -9.98
C VAL A 81 -14.49 3.19 -9.80
N GLU A 82 -15.22 4.15 -9.26
CA GLU A 82 -16.63 4.02 -8.92
C GLU A 82 -17.46 5.00 -9.72
N PHE A 83 -18.55 4.54 -10.29
CA PHE A 83 -19.53 5.39 -10.97
C PHE A 83 -20.86 5.40 -10.21
N ASP A 84 -21.21 6.56 -9.69
CA ASP A 84 -22.51 6.81 -9.10
C ASP A 84 -23.51 7.21 -10.19
N ARG A 85 -24.49 6.34 -10.43
CA ARG A 85 -25.51 6.52 -11.48
C ARG A 85 -26.47 7.67 -11.16
N ASP A 86 -26.72 7.94 -9.88
CA ASP A 86 -27.70 8.94 -9.47
C ASP A 86 -27.13 10.35 -9.64
N SER A 87 -25.89 10.55 -9.28
CA SER A 87 -25.19 11.85 -9.43
C SER A 87 -24.51 12.01 -10.80
N GLY A 88 -24.26 10.92 -11.52
CA GLY A 88 -23.48 10.91 -12.75
C GLY A 88 -21.99 11.14 -12.55
N ILE A 89 -21.48 10.96 -11.31
CA ILE A 89 -20.08 11.20 -10.95
C ILE A 89 -19.28 9.92 -11.05
N LEU A 90 -18.13 10.00 -11.73
CA LEU A 90 -17.10 8.96 -11.72
C LEU A 90 -15.98 9.37 -10.77
N THR A 91 -15.63 8.50 -9.82
CA THR A 91 -14.61 8.73 -8.80
C THR A 91 -13.46 7.77 -8.97
N TYR A 92 -12.22 8.28 -8.98
CA TYR A 92 -10.99 7.51 -8.90
C TYR A 92 -10.46 7.58 -7.48
N ASN A 93 -10.35 6.43 -6.82
CA ASN A 93 -9.73 6.34 -5.50
C ASN A 93 -8.24 6.06 -5.65
N PHE A 94 -7.44 7.09 -5.42
CA PHE A 94 -6.00 7.09 -5.60
C PHE A 94 -5.29 7.22 -4.25
N SER A 95 -4.40 6.28 -3.94
CA SER A 95 -3.63 6.27 -2.70
C SER A 95 -2.12 6.37 -2.97
N VAL A 96 -1.41 7.06 -2.09
CA VAL A 96 0.05 7.15 -2.08
C VAL A 96 0.56 6.65 -0.74
N ARG A 97 1.54 5.77 -0.77
CA ARG A 97 2.25 5.28 0.40
C ARG A 97 3.73 5.62 0.27
N SER A 98 4.30 6.26 1.26
CA SER A 98 5.71 6.64 1.23
C SER A 98 6.29 6.77 2.64
N SER A 99 7.52 6.34 2.83
CA SER A 99 8.30 6.63 4.04
C SER A 99 8.89 8.05 4.03
N LYS A 100 8.79 8.76 2.88
CA LYS A 100 9.30 10.12 2.68
C LYS A 100 8.18 11.10 2.34
N GLU A 101 7.97 12.12 3.16
CA GLU A 101 6.96 13.15 2.94
C GLU A 101 7.11 13.83 1.58
N SER A 102 8.33 14.22 1.21
CA SER A 102 8.61 14.94 -0.04
C SER A 102 8.27 14.13 -1.29
N VAL A 103 8.43 12.80 -1.24
CA VAL A 103 8.09 11.93 -2.38
C VAL A 103 6.58 11.74 -2.47
N ALA A 104 5.91 11.59 -1.32
CA ALA A 104 4.45 11.57 -1.29
C ALA A 104 3.85 12.87 -1.85
N ASP A 105 4.37 14.03 -1.42
CA ASP A 105 3.95 15.35 -1.91
C ASP A 105 4.13 15.48 -3.42
N PHE A 106 5.24 14.99 -3.96
CA PHE A 106 5.50 15.02 -5.39
C PHE A 106 4.44 14.23 -6.18
N LEU A 107 4.09 13.02 -5.72
CA LEU A 107 3.07 12.20 -6.39
C LEU A 107 1.67 12.80 -6.28
N LEU A 108 1.32 13.33 -5.12
CA LEU A 108 0.04 14.01 -4.91
C LEU A 108 -0.06 15.27 -5.77
N GLU A 109 1.01 16.05 -5.89
CA GLU A 109 1.04 17.21 -6.77
C GLU A 109 0.92 16.81 -8.23
N LYS A 110 1.50 15.70 -8.63
CA LYS A 110 1.34 15.15 -9.98
C LYS A 110 -0.12 14.82 -10.27
N ALA A 111 -0.80 14.12 -9.34
CA ALA A 111 -2.22 13.83 -9.47
C ALA A 111 -3.07 15.11 -9.53
N ARG A 112 -2.77 16.12 -8.70
CA ARG A 112 -3.46 17.44 -8.77
C ARG A 112 -3.30 18.13 -10.11
N ARG A 113 -2.13 18.05 -10.72
CA ARG A 113 -1.90 18.64 -12.05
C ARG A 113 -2.65 17.92 -13.14
N ILE A 114 -2.74 16.59 -13.07
CA ILE A 114 -3.55 15.78 -13.99
C ILE A 114 -5.03 16.17 -13.85
N ALA A 115 -5.54 16.20 -12.62
CA ALA A 115 -6.92 16.62 -12.35
C ALA A 115 -7.21 18.00 -12.92
N LYS A 116 -6.32 18.97 -12.67
CA LYS A 116 -6.46 20.33 -13.22
C LYS A 116 -6.45 20.37 -14.76
N LEU A 117 -5.59 19.60 -15.40
CA LEU A 117 -5.50 19.54 -16.88
C LEU A 117 -6.76 18.93 -17.50
N LYS A 118 -7.40 17.99 -16.81
CA LYS A 118 -8.60 17.30 -17.24
C LYS A 118 -9.89 17.93 -16.71
N GLY A 119 -9.82 19.04 -15.97
CA GLY A 119 -10.99 19.72 -15.41
C GLY A 119 -11.71 18.93 -14.33
N LEU A 120 -10.99 18.06 -13.60
CA LEU A 120 -11.55 17.23 -12.54
C LEU A 120 -11.43 17.91 -11.18
N ASP A 121 -12.39 17.63 -10.32
CA ASP A 121 -12.31 17.95 -8.90
C ASP A 121 -11.44 16.94 -8.18
N ILE A 122 -10.70 17.40 -7.16
CA ILE A 122 -9.89 16.56 -6.31
C ILE A 122 -10.23 16.79 -4.84
N ALA A 123 -10.61 15.72 -4.14
CA ALA A 123 -10.75 15.72 -2.70
C ALA A 123 -9.54 15.03 -2.09
N MET A 124 -9.01 15.59 -1.00
CA MET A 124 -7.93 14.98 -0.24
C MET A 124 -8.53 14.28 0.96
N GLY A 125 -8.22 12.99 1.10
CA GLY A 125 -8.50 12.23 2.31
C GLY A 125 -7.51 12.52 3.43
N ASP A 126 -7.63 11.77 4.50
CA ASP A 126 -6.74 11.86 5.66
C ASP A 126 -5.31 11.47 5.25
N ARG A 127 -4.35 12.26 5.77
CA ARG A 127 -2.95 12.03 5.55
C ARG A 127 -2.32 11.46 6.81
N LEU A 128 -1.72 10.29 6.67
CA LEU A 128 -0.91 9.71 7.72
C LEU A 128 0.54 10.19 7.56
N PRO A 129 1.25 10.53 8.66
CA PRO A 129 2.64 10.94 8.60
C PRO A 129 3.53 9.86 8.01
N ALA A 130 4.53 10.24 7.22
CA ALA A 130 5.57 9.33 6.78
C ALA A 130 6.42 8.86 7.98
N TRP A 131 6.81 7.61 7.96
CA TRP A 131 7.73 7.04 8.94
C TRP A 131 8.96 6.49 8.23
N ASP A 132 10.00 7.31 8.24
CA ASP A 132 11.29 6.95 7.65
C ASP A 132 12.10 6.04 8.57
N TYR A 133 13.01 5.26 7.97
CA TYR A 133 13.97 4.46 8.72
C TYR A 133 14.92 5.35 9.53
N GLU A 134 15.03 5.04 10.81
CA GLU A 134 15.92 5.71 11.75
C GLU A 134 17.05 4.74 12.13
N PRO A 135 18.27 4.91 11.60
CA PRO A 135 19.37 4.01 11.90
C PRO A 135 19.81 4.08 13.38
N ASP A 136 19.72 5.27 13.99
CA ASP A 136 20.16 5.53 15.36
C ASP A 136 18.99 5.36 16.36
N SER A 137 18.41 4.15 16.42
CA SER A 137 17.30 3.83 17.32
C SER A 137 17.79 2.95 18.47
N ALA A 138 17.80 3.51 19.69
CA ALA A 138 18.17 2.76 20.89
C ALA A 138 17.17 1.65 21.21
N LEU A 139 15.89 1.85 20.86
CA LEU A 139 14.85 0.83 21.01
C LEU A 139 15.08 -0.33 20.04
N LYS A 140 15.47 -0.03 18.79
CA LYS A 140 15.82 -1.07 17.79
C LYS A 140 16.99 -1.91 18.28
N ASP A 141 18.04 -1.27 18.78
CA ASP A 141 19.22 -1.97 19.25
C ASP A 141 18.91 -2.87 20.45
N LEU A 142 18.10 -2.37 21.41
CA LEU A 142 17.60 -3.20 22.51
C LEU A 142 16.79 -4.39 22.05
N VAL A 143 15.87 -4.18 21.11
CA VAL A 143 15.02 -5.25 20.54
C VAL A 143 15.89 -6.31 19.84
N GLU A 144 16.91 -5.90 19.10
CA GLU A 144 17.84 -6.78 18.41
C GLU A 144 18.63 -7.64 19.41
N GLU A 145 19.24 -7.00 20.42
CA GLU A 145 19.98 -7.70 21.47
C GLU A 145 19.11 -8.73 22.20
N GLU A 146 17.92 -8.36 22.61
CA GLU A 146 17.00 -9.24 23.31
C GLU A 146 16.49 -10.37 22.45
N TYR A 147 16.22 -10.11 21.17
CA TYR A 147 15.79 -11.14 20.23
C TYR A 147 16.88 -12.19 20.04
N VAL A 148 18.15 -11.76 19.87
CA VAL A 148 19.29 -12.68 19.79
C VAL A 148 19.46 -13.46 21.08
N ARG A 149 19.33 -12.81 22.25
CA ARG A 149 19.43 -13.47 23.56
C ARG A 149 18.38 -14.57 23.74
N ILE A 150 17.13 -14.32 23.33
CA ILE A 150 16.02 -15.24 23.56
C ILE A 150 15.97 -16.35 22.52
N TYR A 151 16.14 -16.00 21.24
CA TYR A 151 15.93 -16.92 20.13
C TYR A 151 17.21 -17.43 19.47
N GLY A 152 18.39 -16.93 19.83
CA GLY A 152 19.69 -17.36 19.30
C GLY A 152 19.91 -17.06 17.82
N LYS A 153 19.13 -16.13 17.25
CA LYS A 153 19.19 -15.69 15.84
C LYS A 153 18.88 -14.22 15.72
N GLU A 154 19.37 -13.58 14.69
CA GLU A 154 19.08 -12.17 14.40
C GLU A 154 17.62 -11.97 13.97
N PRO A 155 16.96 -10.88 14.43
CA PRO A 155 15.64 -10.51 13.93
C PRO A 155 15.72 -10.01 12.50
N ARG A 156 14.61 -10.12 11.77
CA ARG A 156 14.49 -9.50 10.46
C ARG A 156 13.74 -8.17 10.61
N PHE A 157 14.44 -7.08 10.43
CA PHE A 157 13.82 -5.76 10.33
C PHE A 157 13.31 -5.53 8.90
N LYS A 158 12.16 -4.90 8.81
CA LYS A 158 11.58 -4.43 7.54
C LYS A 158 11.17 -2.97 7.70
N VAL A 159 11.28 -2.23 6.64
CA VAL A 159 10.64 -0.92 6.51
C VAL A 159 9.50 -1.10 5.52
N ALA A 160 8.31 -0.69 5.91
CA ALA A 160 7.17 -0.71 5.00
C ALA A 160 6.78 0.73 4.67
N PRO A 161 6.47 1.07 3.43
CA PRO A 161 5.90 2.38 3.07
C PRO A 161 4.43 2.44 3.49
N ALA A 162 4.08 1.73 4.56
CA ALA A 162 2.74 1.65 5.10
C ALA A 162 2.66 2.54 6.33
N SER A 163 1.66 3.38 6.35
CA SER A 163 1.29 4.13 7.53
C SER A 163 0.50 3.22 8.46
N ASN A 164 0.90 3.15 9.71
CA ASN A 164 0.21 2.45 10.78
C ASN A 164 0.12 3.37 12.01
N GLU A 165 -0.43 2.88 13.11
CA GLU A 165 -0.58 3.65 14.34
C GLU A 165 0.77 4.20 14.85
N CYS A 166 1.86 3.46 14.65
CA CYS A 166 3.20 3.90 15.02
C CYS A 166 3.63 5.16 14.26
N SER A 167 3.25 5.31 13.00
CA SER A 167 3.54 6.52 12.21
C SER A 167 2.81 7.75 12.76
N LEU A 168 1.57 7.58 13.25
CA LEU A 168 0.82 8.65 13.90
C LEU A 168 1.49 9.13 15.18
N PHE A 169 1.92 8.19 16.04
CA PHE A 169 2.65 8.52 17.26
C PHE A 169 3.98 9.21 16.95
N LYS A 170 4.73 8.68 15.98
CA LYS A 170 6.01 9.26 15.54
C LYS A 170 5.84 10.68 14.99
N GLY A 171 4.80 10.90 14.19
CA GLY A 171 4.50 12.23 13.63
C GLY A 171 3.99 13.23 14.67
N GLY A 172 3.28 12.76 15.71
CA GLY A 172 2.72 13.61 16.77
C GLY A 172 3.67 13.91 17.93
N ILE A 173 4.68 13.07 18.16
CA ILE A 173 5.58 13.18 19.31
C ILE A 173 7.02 13.32 18.82
N SER A 174 7.57 14.52 18.95
CA SER A 174 8.96 14.80 18.54
C SER A 174 9.97 13.97 19.33
N GLY A 175 10.93 13.34 18.63
CA GLY A 175 11.97 12.53 19.23
C GLY A 175 11.52 11.15 19.73
N LEU A 176 10.29 10.74 19.46
CA LEU A 176 9.81 9.41 19.81
C LEU A 176 10.57 8.33 19.04
N ASP A 177 11.13 7.36 19.76
CA ASP A 177 11.72 6.16 19.18
C ASP A 177 10.65 5.08 19.10
N VAL A 178 10.46 4.50 17.91
CA VAL A 178 9.30 3.62 17.63
C VAL A 178 9.71 2.40 16.83
N ILE A 179 9.24 1.24 17.27
CA ILE A 179 9.27 -0.01 16.51
C ILE A 179 7.87 -0.60 16.46
N SER A 180 7.48 -1.14 15.32
CA SER A 180 6.29 -1.96 15.17
C SER A 180 6.66 -3.44 15.20
N MET A 181 5.93 -4.23 15.96
CA MET A 181 6.03 -5.69 15.97
C MET A 181 4.64 -6.31 16.10
N GLY A 182 4.47 -7.48 15.54
CA GLY A 182 3.19 -8.17 15.55
C GLY A 182 3.34 -9.69 15.57
N PRO A 183 2.24 -10.43 15.79
CA PRO A 183 2.20 -11.87 15.63
C PRO A 183 2.33 -12.25 14.15
N ILE A 184 2.44 -13.56 13.88
CA ILE A 184 2.45 -14.07 12.51
C ILE A 184 1.00 -14.09 12.00
N ILE A 185 0.78 -13.37 10.90
CA ILE A 185 -0.49 -13.29 10.20
C ILE A 185 -0.26 -13.78 8.77
N TYR A 186 -1.24 -14.50 8.24
CA TYR A 186 -1.24 -15.05 6.89
C TYR A 186 -2.46 -14.53 6.14
N ASP A 187 -2.34 -14.42 4.83
CA ASP A 187 -3.39 -13.99 3.90
C ASP A 187 -4.04 -12.66 4.30
N GLU A 188 -3.22 -11.71 4.79
CA GLU A 188 -3.67 -10.38 5.20
C GLU A 188 -4.50 -9.71 4.10
N HIS A 189 -5.57 -9.03 4.51
CA HIS A 189 -6.51 -8.33 3.62
C HIS A 189 -7.34 -9.23 2.71
N THR A 190 -7.46 -10.52 3.03
CA THR A 190 -8.33 -11.47 2.32
C THR A 190 -9.39 -12.07 3.25
N VAL A 191 -10.38 -12.75 2.66
CA VAL A 191 -11.40 -13.50 3.42
C VAL A 191 -10.84 -14.74 4.14
N ASN A 192 -9.61 -15.12 3.83
CA ASN A 192 -8.89 -16.24 4.41
C ASN A 192 -7.86 -15.80 5.46
N GLU A 193 -7.84 -14.52 5.84
CA GLU A 193 -6.90 -13.99 6.82
C GLU A 193 -6.98 -14.77 8.15
N TYR A 194 -5.84 -15.22 8.62
CA TYR A 194 -5.74 -15.89 9.93
C TYR A 194 -4.44 -15.57 10.65
N MET A 195 -4.44 -15.71 11.97
CA MET A 195 -3.31 -15.43 12.85
C MET A 195 -2.88 -16.69 13.59
N GLU A 196 -1.57 -16.91 13.71
CA GLU A 196 -1.02 -18.01 14.48
C GLU A 196 -1.06 -17.70 15.98
N ILE A 197 -1.90 -18.43 16.74
CA ILE A 197 -2.12 -18.19 18.18
C ILE A 197 -0.83 -18.37 19.00
N THR A 198 0.02 -19.32 18.63
CA THR A 198 1.32 -19.56 19.29
C THR A 198 2.21 -18.34 19.22
N SER A 199 2.25 -17.67 18.07
CA SER A 199 3.06 -16.46 17.86
C SER A 199 2.60 -15.27 18.71
N VAL A 200 1.33 -15.21 19.07
CA VAL A 200 0.80 -14.18 20.00
C VAL A 200 1.39 -14.37 21.41
N ASN A 201 1.46 -15.61 21.89
CA ASN A 201 2.04 -15.91 23.20
C ASN A 201 3.56 -15.63 23.24
N GLU A 202 4.25 -15.93 22.14
CA GLU A 202 5.68 -15.64 22.01
C GLU A 202 5.93 -14.14 21.98
N LEU A 203 5.16 -13.42 21.17
CA LEU A 203 5.21 -11.95 21.10
C LEU A 203 4.93 -11.30 22.46
N TRP A 204 3.92 -11.79 23.20
CA TRP A 204 3.58 -11.26 24.52
C TRP A 204 4.74 -11.39 25.52
N LYS A 205 5.39 -12.55 25.56
CA LYS A 205 6.57 -12.78 26.40
C LYS A 205 7.73 -11.87 25.99
N PHE A 206 7.99 -11.78 24.69
CA PHE A 206 9.03 -10.93 24.16
C PHE A 206 8.77 -9.45 24.47
N LEU A 207 7.55 -8.99 24.27
CA LEU A 207 7.14 -7.60 24.57
C LEU A 207 7.31 -7.27 26.07
N THR A 208 6.93 -8.19 26.97
CA THR A 208 7.11 -7.97 28.42
C THR A 208 8.58 -7.87 28.81
N ASP A 209 9.46 -8.74 28.26
CA ASP A 209 10.89 -8.66 28.47
C ASP A 209 11.49 -7.34 27.98
N ILE A 210 11.07 -6.86 26.79
CA ILE A 210 11.49 -5.55 26.25
C ILE A 210 11.03 -4.41 27.17
N LEU A 211 9.76 -4.41 27.58
CA LEU A 211 9.22 -3.35 28.45
C LEU A 211 9.96 -3.23 29.77
N GLU A 212 10.34 -4.33 30.40
CA GLU A 212 11.14 -4.34 31.63
C GLU A 212 12.51 -3.68 31.42
N LYS A 213 13.13 -3.86 30.23
CA LYS A 213 14.46 -3.35 29.91
C LYS A 213 14.47 -1.93 29.38
N THR A 214 13.35 -1.43 28.86
CA THR A 214 13.26 -0.03 28.41
C THR A 214 13.47 0.96 29.53
N ILE A 215 13.26 0.56 30.80
CA ILE A 215 13.51 1.40 31.99
C ILE A 215 14.99 1.84 32.05
N SER A 216 15.90 1.06 31.50
CA SER A 216 17.34 1.35 31.50
C SER A 216 17.80 2.18 30.29
N LEU A 217 16.92 2.41 29.31
CA LEU A 217 17.26 3.23 28.13
C LEU A 217 17.41 4.71 28.53
N PRO A 218 18.40 5.42 27.96
CA PRO A 218 18.53 6.85 28.21
C PRO A 218 17.28 7.58 27.67
N ALA A 219 16.71 8.45 28.51
CA ALA A 219 15.64 9.33 28.03
C ALA A 219 16.22 10.20 26.90
N ARG A 220 15.64 10.11 25.70
CA ARG A 220 15.99 11.03 24.61
C ARG A 220 15.59 12.44 25.08
N GLY A 221 16.58 13.33 25.19
CA GLY A 221 16.37 14.72 25.62
C GLY A 221 15.32 15.42 24.76
N LYS A 222 14.59 16.32 25.43
CA LYS A 222 13.60 17.21 24.82
C LYS A 222 14.24 18.13 23.80
#